data_cac0c464956b62fc9f1242a529ffd9e0
#
_entry.id   cac0c464956b62fc9f1242a529ffd9e0
#
_cell.length_a   1.000
_cell.length_b   1.000
_cell.length_c   1.000
_cell.angle_alpha   90.00
_cell.angle_beta   90.00
_cell.angle_gamma   90.00
#
_symmetry.space_group_name_H-M   'P 1'
#
loop_
_entity.id
_entity.type
_entity.pdbx_description
1 polymer ?
#
loop_
_entity_poly.entity_id
_entity_poly.type
_entity_poly.pdbx_seq_one_letter_code
_entity_poly.pdbx_strand_id
1 'polypeptide(L)'
;MGYRIGLDIGITSVGWSVIEDDSNGNPIRIIDLGSRIFDAAEKPKDGSPLAKERRDARGLRRRLRRKKHRIERTKRLLERYDIITKKEIDEMYANQAHVKHLYNVYELRVLGIEQRLTNKELARVLISLVKKRGYKSNSKAEESNGEAGKLLTATRDNEILMQSKGYRTVAEMYLKDDKFKAKDKNGEILVDKDGIPLLKIKNSTGLGLFSNLILILERKTYYLILLK
;
A
#
# COMPACT_ATOMS: atom_id res chain seq x y z
N MET A 1 -9.39 -56.08 -16.88
CA MET A 1 -10.12 -55.00 -17.55
C MET A 1 -10.06 -53.79 -16.66
N GLY A 2 -9.55 -52.68 -17.18
CA GLY A 2 -9.48 -51.40 -16.50
C GLY A 2 -10.44 -50.41 -17.12
N TYR A 3 -10.70 -49.32 -16.43
CA TYR A 3 -11.42 -48.19 -17.03
C TYR A 3 -10.72 -46.87 -16.69
N ARG A 4 -10.85 -45.92 -17.57
CA ARG A 4 -10.30 -44.57 -17.43
C ARG A 4 -11.41 -43.55 -17.40
N ILE A 5 -11.38 -42.61 -16.46
CA ILE A 5 -12.33 -41.51 -16.38
C ILE A 5 -11.59 -40.23 -16.79
N GLY A 6 -12.10 -39.58 -17.82
CA GLY A 6 -11.68 -38.24 -18.24
C GLY A 6 -12.68 -37.20 -17.76
N LEU A 7 -12.17 -36.06 -17.25
CA LEU A 7 -12.99 -34.92 -16.87
C LEU A 7 -12.47 -33.66 -17.59
N ASP A 8 -13.39 -32.96 -18.22
CA ASP A 8 -13.15 -31.61 -18.76
C ASP A 8 -13.95 -30.60 -17.94
N ILE A 9 -13.21 -29.77 -17.18
CA ILE A 9 -13.79 -28.82 -16.21
C ILE A 9 -13.71 -27.41 -16.78
N GLY A 10 -14.79 -26.97 -17.39
CA GLY A 10 -14.95 -25.60 -17.87
C GLY A 10 -15.56 -24.65 -16.84
N ILE A 11 -15.71 -23.39 -17.23
CA ILE A 11 -16.30 -22.33 -16.38
C ILE A 11 -17.83 -22.52 -16.23
N THR A 12 -18.47 -23.08 -17.25
CA THR A 12 -19.93 -23.26 -17.32
C THR A 12 -20.34 -24.67 -17.59
N SER A 13 -19.40 -25.61 -17.65
CA SER A 13 -19.72 -27.01 -17.93
C SER A 13 -18.71 -27.97 -17.29
N VAL A 14 -19.14 -29.16 -17.00
CA VAL A 14 -18.26 -30.28 -16.67
C VAL A 14 -18.61 -31.40 -17.63
N GLY A 15 -17.64 -31.76 -18.47
CA GLY A 15 -17.73 -32.94 -19.34
C GLY A 15 -17.07 -34.12 -18.66
N TRP A 16 -17.58 -35.33 -18.92
CA TRP A 16 -16.94 -36.57 -18.47
C TRP A 16 -17.03 -37.64 -19.57
N SER A 17 -16.03 -38.50 -19.53
CA SER A 17 -16.01 -39.72 -20.33
C SER A 17 -15.48 -40.89 -19.50
N VAL A 18 -16.08 -42.08 -19.70
CA VAL A 18 -15.63 -43.33 -19.12
C VAL A 18 -15.25 -44.24 -20.26
N ILE A 19 -13.99 -44.64 -20.31
CA ILE A 19 -13.42 -45.47 -21.38
C ILE A 19 -12.94 -46.78 -20.77
N GLU A 20 -13.29 -47.89 -21.40
CA GLU A 20 -12.73 -49.20 -21.03
C GLU A 20 -11.37 -49.41 -21.70
N ASP A 21 -10.40 -49.83 -20.90
CA ASP A 21 -9.04 -50.14 -21.36
C ASP A 21 -8.78 -51.65 -21.40
N ASP A 22 -7.99 -52.10 -22.35
CA ASP A 22 -7.48 -53.45 -22.40
C ASP A 22 -6.43 -53.73 -21.31
N SER A 23 -5.87 -54.94 -21.26
CA SER A 23 -4.80 -55.32 -20.34
C SER A 23 -3.50 -54.53 -20.55
N ASN A 24 -3.34 -53.89 -21.71
CA ASN A 24 -2.15 -53.11 -22.08
C ASN A 24 -2.37 -51.58 -21.86
N GLY A 25 -3.58 -51.16 -21.41
CA GLY A 25 -3.94 -49.76 -21.18
C GLY A 25 -4.38 -49.03 -22.45
N ASN A 26 -4.70 -49.72 -23.53
CA ASN A 26 -5.25 -49.10 -24.72
C ASN A 26 -6.78 -48.99 -24.63
N PRO A 27 -7.39 -47.90 -25.11
CA PRO A 27 -8.84 -47.73 -25.07
C PRO A 27 -9.51 -48.68 -26.04
N ILE A 28 -10.49 -49.43 -25.54
CA ILE A 28 -11.32 -50.37 -26.32
C ILE A 28 -12.60 -49.74 -26.75
N ARG A 29 -13.35 -49.15 -25.82
CA ARG A 29 -14.65 -48.56 -26.09
C ARG A 29 -15.01 -47.47 -25.07
N ILE A 30 -15.91 -46.58 -25.44
CA ILE A 30 -16.52 -45.63 -24.55
C ILE A 30 -17.68 -46.33 -23.82
N ILE A 31 -17.63 -46.34 -22.47
CA ILE A 31 -18.68 -46.88 -21.62
C ILE A 31 -19.77 -45.85 -21.44
N ASP A 32 -19.37 -44.61 -21.11
CA ASP A 32 -20.29 -43.51 -20.88
C ASP A 32 -19.60 -42.18 -21.21
N LEU A 33 -20.39 -41.21 -21.62
CA LEU A 33 -19.96 -39.82 -21.80
C LEU A 33 -21.11 -38.87 -21.58
N GLY A 34 -20.80 -37.69 -21.08
CA GLY A 34 -21.83 -36.71 -20.87
C GLY A 34 -21.26 -35.36 -20.52
N SER A 35 -22.12 -34.41 -20.39
CA SER A 35 -21.77 -33.08 -19.90
C SER A 35 -22.90 -32.51 -19.05
N ARG A 36 -22.52 -31.76 -18.03
CA ARG A 36 -23.42 -30.93 -17.24
C ARG A 36 -23.12 -29.49 -17.48
N ILE A 37 -24.06 -28.74 -17.96
CA ILE A 37 -23.98 -27.31 -18.19
C ILE A 37 -24.67 -26.60 -17.02
N PHE A 38 -24.08 -25.49 -16.57
CA PHE A 38 -24.62 -24.63 -15.52
C PHE A 38 -24.28 -23.16 -15.82
N ASP A 39 -25.02 -22.26 -15.20
CA ASP A 39 -24.82 -20.83 -15.40
C ASP A 39 -23.46 -20.36 -14.92
N ALA A 40 -22.85 -19.40 -15.64
CA ALA A 40 -21.65 -18.76 -15.22
C ALA A 40 -21.84 -18.08 -13.84
N ALA A 41 -20.85 -18.20 -12.96
CA ALA A 41 -20.89 -17.59 -11.64
C ALA A 41 -20.65 -16.08 -11.72
N GLU A 42 -21.45 -15.40 -12.52
CA GLU A 42 -21.38 -13.98 -12.82
C GLU A 42 -22.69 -13.27 -12.46
N LYS A 43 -22.61 -11.97 -12.18
CA LYS A 43 -23.79 -11.15 -11.94
C LYS A 43 -24.51 -10.87 -13.25
N PRO A 44 -25.85 -11.02 -13.32
CA PRO A 44 -26.60 -10.80 -14.55
C PRO A 44 -26.47 -9.39 -15.12
N LYS A 45 -26.20 -8.38 -14.27
CA LYS A 45 -26.20 -6.96 -14.64
C LYS A 45 -24.90 -6.49 -15.29
N ASP A 46 -23.75 -6.94 -14.80
CA ASP A 46 -22.45 -6.40 -15.16
C ASP A 46 -21.39 -7.46 -15.51
N GLY A 47 -21.77 -8.73 -15.54
CA GLY A 47 -20.86 -9.84 -15.84
C GLY A 47 -19.74 -10.02 -14.83
N SER A 48 -19.77 -9.31 -13.69
CA SER A 48 -18.71 -9.43 -12.69
C SER A 48 -18.83 -10.75 -11.91
N PRO A 49 -17.71 -11.43 -11.62
CA PRO A 49 -17.74 -12.68 -10.87
C PRO A 49 -18.42 -12.54 -9.51
N LEU A 50 -19.34 -13.43 -9.16
CA LEU A 50 -20.03 -13.45 -7.84
C LEU A 50 -19.04 -13.47 -6.67
N ALA A 51 -17.86 -14.08 -6.86
CA ALA A 51 -16.81 -14.13 -5.85
C ALA A 51 -16.06 -12.80 -5.65
N LYS A 52 -16.28 -11.78 -6.51
CA LYS A 52 -15.51 -10.51 -6.48
C LYS A 52 -15.61 -9.80 -5.14
N GLU A 53 -16.82 -9.58 -4.63
CA GLU A 53 -17.03 -8.87 -3.35
C GLU A 53 -16.33 -9.56 -2.19
N ARG A 54 -16.41 -10.89 -2.13
CA ARG A 54 -15.72 -11.68 -1.10
C ARG A 54 -14.20 -11.61 -1.24
N ARG A 55 -13.68 -11.61 -2.48
CA ARG A 55 -12.23 -11.45 -2.75
C ARG A 55 -11.75 -10.07 -2.35
N ASP A 56 -12.50 -9.02 -2.67
CA ASP A 56 -12.18 -7.63 -2.33
C ASP A 56 -12.21 -7.41 -0.82
N ALA A 57 -13.24 -7.88 -0.13
CA ALA A 57 -13.32 -7.83 1.32
C ALA A 57 -12.16 -8.58 2.00
N ARG A 58 -11.78 -9.77 1.48
CA ARG A 58 -10.61 -10.51 1.96
C ARG A 58 -9.31 -9.74 1.72
N GLY A 59 -9.16 -9.17 0.53
CA GLY A 59 -8.02 -8.33 0.15
C GLY A 59 -7.87 -7.12 1.09
N LEU A 60 -8.97 -6.43 1.38
CA LEU A 60 -9.00 -5.30 2.31
C LEU A 60 -8.57 -5.72 3.73
N ARG A 61 -9.16 -6.79 4.27
CA ARG A 61 -8.78 -7.32 5.61
C ARG A 61 -7.29 -7.68 5.68
N ARG A 62 -6.74 -8.31 4.64
CA ARG A 62 -5.30 -8.63 4.57
C ARG A 62 -4.42 -7.37 4.56
N ARG A 63 -4.80 -6.34 3.80
CA ARG A 63 -4.08 -5.06 3.75
C ARG A 63 -4.06 -4.37 5.11
N LEU A 64 -5.22 -4.28 5.76
CA LEU A 64 -5.35 -3.68 7.10
C LEU A 64 -4.55 -4.46 8.15
N ARG A 65 -4.63 -5.80 8.16
CA ARG A 65 -3.84 -6.65 9.06
C ARG A 65 -2.34 -6.44 8.87
N ARG A 66 -1.86 -6.45 7.62
CA ARG A 66 -0.44 -6.22 7.32
C ARG A 66 0.03 -4.83 7.76
N LYS A 67 -0.81 -3.80 7.59
CA LYS A 67 -0.52 -2.44 8.08
C LYS A 67 -0.41 -2.41 9.61
N LYS A 68 -1.37 -3.00 10.31
CA LYS A 68 -1.35 -3.12 11.79
C LYS A 68 -0.07 -3.82 12.27
N HIS A 69 0.24 -4.99 11.71
CA HIS A 69 1.43 -5.75 12.10
C HIS A 69 2.75 -4.99 11.87
N ARG A 70 2.85 -4.22 10.76
CA ARG A 70 4.04 -3.39 10.54
C ARG A 70 4.21 -2.33 11.62
N ILE A 71 3.15 -1.61 11.92
CA ILE A 71 3.16 -0.57 12.96
C ILE A 71 3.53 -1.16 14.31
N GLU A 72 2.93 -2.29 14.69
CA GLU A 72 3.24 -2.98 15.94
C GLU A 72 4.69 -3.46 16.01
N ARG A 73 5.23 -3.99 14.92
CA ARG A 73 6.66 -4.36 14.86
C ARG A 73 7.57 -3.16 15.04
N THR A 74 7.23 -2.01 14.43
CA THR A 74 8.00 -0.79 14.59
C THR A 74 7.95 -0.30 16.04
N LYS A 75 6.78 -0.28 16.67
CA LYS A 75 6.64 0.09 18.08
C LYS A 75 7.51 -0.79 18.99
N ARG A 76 7.44 -2.11 18.83
CA ARG A 76 8.28 -3.06 19.58
C ARG A 76 9.78 -2.86 19.32
N LEU A 77 10.16 -2.51 18.09
CA LEU A 77 11.55 -2.23 17.77
C LEU A 77 12.04 -0.98 18.49
N LEU A 78 11.26 0.10 18.49
CA LEU A 78 11.58 1.34 19.19
C LEU A 78 11.70 1.14 20.71
N GLU A 79 10.83 0.32 21.29
CA GLU A 79 10.89 -0.07 22.69
C GLU A 79 12.13 -0.92 23.00
N ARG A 80 12.44 -1.91 22.14
CA ARG A 80 13.61 -2.78 22.30
C ARG A 80 14.96 -2.04 22.29
N TYR A 81 15.02 -0.93 21.55
CA TYR A 81 16.21 -0.09 21.46
C TYR A 81 16.16 1.10 22.43
N ASP A 82 15.26 1.08 23.40
CA ASP A 82 15.10 2.13 24.44
C ASP A 82 14.95 3.55 23.86
N ILE A 83 14.39 3.65 22.64
CA ILE A 83 14.13 4.94 22.00
C ILE A 83 12.91 5.60 22.61
N ILE A 84 11.84 4.82 22.85
CA ILE A 84 10.59 5.30 23.45
C ILE A 84 9.83 4.12 24.08
N THR A 85 9.18 4.36 25.20
CA THR A 85 8.35 3.35 25.86
C THR A 85 6.97 3.22 25.22
N LYS A 86 6.33 2.07 25.40
CA LYS A 86 4.96 1.83 24.91
C LYS A 86 3.98 2.85 25.47
N LYS A 87 4.13 3.21 26.76
CA LYS A 87 3.27 4.18 27.45
C LYS A 87 3.38 5.56 26.78
N GLU A 88 4.57 6.03 26.51
CA GLU A 88 4.81 7.31 25.81
C GLU A 88 4.27 7.29 24.37
N ILE A 89 4.37 6.16 23.67
CA ILE A 89 3.75 6.01 22.34
C ILE A 89 2.24 6.15 22.43
N ASP A 90 1.61 5.47 23.40
CA ASP A 90 0.16 5.49 23.56
C ASP A 90 -0.32 6.89 23.98
N GLU A 91 0.40 7.57 24.86
CA GLU A 91 0.16 8.98 25.22
C GLU A 91 0.28 9.92 24.03
N MET A 92 1.30 9.74 23.17
CA MET A 92 1.51 10.53 21.95
C MET A 92 0.33 10.45 20.99
N TYR A 93 -0.41 9.31 20.97
CA TYR A 93 -1.55 9.09 20.07
C TYR A 93 -2.91 9.20 20.75
N ALA A 94 -2.99 9.17 22.08
CA ALA A 94 -4.24 9.24 22.81
C ALA A 94 -4.89 10.63 22.73
N ASN A 95 -4.09 11.68 22.77
CA ASN A 95 -4.54 13.07 22.78
C ASN A 95 -4.14 13.82 21.51
N GLN A 96 -4.88 13.58 20.41
CA GLN A 96 -4.67 14.36 19.19
C GLN A 96 -4.92 15.88 19.37
N ALA A 97 -5.71 16.27 20.37
CA ALA A 97 -5.96 17.67 20.72
C ALA A 97 -4.79 18.36 21.43
N HIS A 98 -3.96 17.63 22.16
CA HIS A 98 -2.77 18.17 22.86
C HIS A 98 -1.48 18.08 22.03
N VAL A 99 -1.53 17.58 20.83
CA VAL A 99 -0.40 17.47 19.90
C VAL A 99 -0.02 18.84 19.30
N LYS A 100 -0.66 19.94 19.73
CA LYS A 100 -0.36 21.32 19.28
C LYS A 100 1.08 21.75 19.49
N HIS A 101 1.81 21.14 20.43
CA HIS A 101 3.23 21.44 20.71
C HIS A 101 4.22 20.50 20.01
N LEU A 102 3.74 19.49 19.28
CA LEU A 102 4.60 18.64 18.48
C LEU A 102 4.56 19.14 17.04
N TYR A 103 5.71 19.48 16.51
CA TYR A 103 5.86 19.83 15.09
C TYR A 103 5.12 18.86 14.18
N ASN A 104 4.64 19.35 13.04
CA ASN A 104 4.10 18.52 12.00
C ASN A 104 5.14 17.46 11.60
N VAL A 105 4.71 16.23 11.32
CA VAL A 105 5.63 15.14 10.95
C VAL A 105 6.48 15.50 9.72
N TYR A 106 5.96 16.30 8.81
CA TYR A 106 6.73 16.75 7.64
C TYR A 106 7.82 17.76 8.03
N GLU A 107 7.53 18.65 8.98
CA GLU A 107 8.53 19.58 9.57
C GLU A 107 9.62 18.82 10.28
N LEU A 108 9.27 17.84 11.11
CA LEU A 108 10.23 16.96 11.76
C LEU A 108 11.13 16.20 10.77
N ARG A 109 10.59 15.81 9.63
CA ARG A 109 11.37 15.13 8.59
C ARG A 109 12.36 16.05 7.90
N VAL A 110 12.02 17.33 7.71
CA VAL A 110 12.94 18.34 7.20
C VAL A 110 13.99 18.67 8.25
N LEU A 111 13.54 18.91 9.47
CA LEU A 111 14.41 19.23 10.60
C LEU A 111 15.46 18.13 10.86
N GLY A 112 15.05 16.87 10.78
CA GLY A 112 15.91 15.70 10.98
C GLY A 112 17.01 15.52 9.93
N ILE A 113 17.03 16.33 8.85
CA ILE A 113 18.15 16.38 7.90
C ILE A 113 19.27 17.29 8.43
N GLU A 114 18.89 18.33 9.13
CA GLU A 114 19.79 19.41 9.57
C GLU A 114 20.28 19.19 11.00
N GLN A 115 19.45 18.60 11.85
CA GLN A 115 19.75 18.39 13.26
C GLN A 115 19.23 17.06 13.78
N ARG A 116 19.79 16.64 14.92
CA ARG A 116 19.35 15.41 15.61
C ARG A 116 17.99 15.64 16.26
N LEU A 117 17.04 14.76 15.92
CA LEU A 117 15.71 14.73 16.54
C LEU A 117 15.77 14.13 17.95
N THR A 118 14.88 14.55 18.82
CA THR A 118 14.65 13.88 20.10
C THR A 118 14.09 12.48 19.88
N ASN A 119 14.23 11.59 20.84
CA ASN A 119 13.73 10.21 20.74
C ASN A 119 12.21 10.15 20.43
N LYS A 120 11.42 11.04 21.02
CA LYS A 120 9.96 11.13 20.75
C LYS A 120 9.66 11.58 19.32
N GLU A 121 10.35 12.58 18.83
CA GLU A 121 10.23 13.08 17.46
C GLU A 121 10.67 12.03 16.44
N LEU A 122 11.81 11.38 16.69
CA LEU A 122 12.29 10.28 15.85
C LEU A 122 11.27 9.13 15.78
N ALA A 123 10.75 8.70 16.92
CA ALA A 123 9.72 7.66 16.98
C ALA A 123 8.48 8.05 16.17
N ARG A 124 8.02 9.31 16.28
CA ARG A 124 6.88 9.82 15.52
C ARG A 124 7.13 9.81 14.02
N VAL A 125 8.30 10.23 13.57
CA VAL A 125 8.70 10.18 12.15
C VAL A 125 8.71 8.74 11.64
N LEU A 126 9.38 7.83 12.35
CA LEU A 126 9.50 6.42 11.94
C LEU A 126 8.13 5.72 11.87
N ILE A 127 7.28 5.91 12.86
CA ILE A 127 5.91 5.35 12.84
C ILE A 127 5.10 5.92 11.67
N SER A 128 5.24 7.21 11.38
CA SER A 128 4.55 7.85 10.25
C SER A 128 5.03 7.29 8.90
N LEU A 129 6.32 7.10 8.71
CA LEU A 129 6.90 6.50 7.51
C LEU A 129 6.38 5.08 7.29
N VAL A 130 6.36 4.25 8.34
CA VAL A 130 5.84 2.89 8.29
C VAL A 130 4.34 2.86 8.01
N LYS A 131 3.57 3.77 8.58
CA LYS A 131 2.11 3.91 8.34
C LYS A 131 1.79 4.28 6.90
N LYS A 132 2.63 5.13 6.28
CA LYS A 132 2.45 5.66 4.92
C LYS A 132 3.28 4.90 3.87
N ARG A 133 3.89 3.77 4.24
CA ARG A 133 4.66 2.95 3.30
C ARG A 133 3.82 2.58 2.09
N GLY A 134 4.38 2.81 0.90
CA GLY A 134 3.77 2.43 -0.35
C GLY A 134 3.96 0.98 -0.74
N TYR A 135 3.29 0.63 -1.79
CA TYR A 135 3.44 -0.63 -2.49
C TYR A 135 4.21 -0.38 -3.78
N LYS A 136 5.27 -1.15 -4.01
CA LYS A 136 5.95 -1.19 -5.31
C LYS A 136 5.49 -2.47 -6.01
N SER A 137 4.84 -2.34 -7.14
CA SER A 137 4.55 -3.48 -8.00
C SER A 137 5.85 -3.98 -8.64
N ASN A 138 6.01 -5.28 -8.71
CA ASN A 138 7.10 -5.91 -9.45
C ASN A 138 6.62 -6.39 -10.84
N SER A 139 5.37 -6.16 -11.19
CA SER A 139 4.77 -6.56 -12.46
C SER A 139 5.02 -5.50 -13.52
N LYS A 140 5.71 -5.88 -14.59
CA LYS A 140 5.91 -5.01 -15.77
C LYS A 140 4.59 -4.66 -16.47
N ALA A 141 3.60 -5.55 -16.40
CA ALA A 141 2.26 -5.32 -16.98
C ALA A 141 1.46 -4.23 -16.25
N GLU A 142 1.73 -4.00 -14.96
CA GLU A 142 1.10 -2.93 -14.19
C GLU A 142 1.74 -1.56 -14.49
N GLU A 143 2.93 -1.51 -15.10
CA GLU A 143 3.61 -0.26 -15.46
C GLU A 143 2.98 0.41 -16.68
N SER A 144 2.36 -0.35 -17.58
CA SER A 144 1.86 0.16 -18.86
C SER A 144 0.38 0.56 -18.85
N ASN A 145 -0.46 0.01 -17.98
CA ASN A 145 -1.91 0.22 -18.02
C ASN A 145 -2.56 0.35 -16.63
N GLY A 146 -3.57 1.24 -16.53
CA GLY A 146 -4.47 1.34 -15.39
C GLY A 146 -4.03 2.29 -14.28
N GLU A 147 -4.48 2.02 -13.05
CA GLU A 147 -4.20 2.86 -11.87
C GLU A 147 -2.72 2.91 -11.49
N ALA A 148 -1.97 1.85 -11.77
CA ALA A 148 -0.53 1.80 -11.51
C ALA A 148 0.25 2.72 -12.45
N GLY A 149 -0.14 2.82 -13.73
CA GLY A 149 0.43 3.78 -14.67
C GLY A 149 0.21 5.23 -14.23
N LYS A 150 -1.00 5.58 -13.79
CA LYS A 150 -1.31 6.92 -13.23
C LYS A 150 -0.45 7.24 -12.00
N LEU A 151 -0.18 6.24 -11.16
CA LEU A 151 0.65 6.40 -9.98
C LEU A 151 2.12 6.66 -10.35
N LEU A 152 2.64 5.93 -11.32
CA LEU A 152 4.01 6.14 -11.82
C LEU A 152 4.18 7.50 -12.47
N THR A 153 3.20 7.94 -13.28
CA THR A 153 3.19 9.28 -13.87
C THR A 153 3.20 10.34 -12.77
N ALA A 154 2.31 10.27 -11.80
CA ALA A 154 2.28 11.20 -10.67
C ALA A 154 3.58 11.19 -9.85
N THR A 155 4.27 10.06 -9.79
CA THR A 155 5.57 9.95 -9.13
C THR A 155 6.64 10.69 -9.91
N ARG A 156 6.71 10.49 -11.22
CA ARG A 156 7.64 11.22 -12.11
C ARG A 156 7.40 12.72 -12.09
N ASP A 157 6.14 13.15 -12.17
CA ASP A 157 5.76 14.56 -12.10
C ASP A 157 6.26 15.24 -10.81
N ASN A 158 6.14 14.52 -9.69
CA ASN A 158 6.64 15.02 -8.42
C ASN A 158 8.18 15.01 -8.35
N GLU A 159 8.84 14.05 -8.98
CA GLU A 159 10.31 14.03 -9.07
C GLU A 159 10.83 15.21 -9.90
N ILE A 160 10.19 15.48 -11.05
CA ILE A 160 10.48 16.65 -11.88
C ILE A 160 10.25 17.95 -11.09
N LEU A 161 9.15 18.03 -10.33
CA LEU A 161 8.86 19.19 -9.50
C LEU A 161 9.91 19.39 -8.40
N MET A 162 10.36 18.32 -7.77
CA MET A 162 11.42 18.40 -6.75
C MET A 162 12.72 18.92 -7.35
N GLN A 163 13.13 18.39 -8.52
CA GLN A 163 14.34 18.80 -9.21
C GLN A 163 14.26 20.27 -9.67
N SER A 164 13.14 20.68 -10.28
CA SER A 164 12.97 22.03 -10.81
C SER A 164 12.95 23.12 -9.75
N LYS A 165 12.46 22.81 -8.55
CA LYS A 165 12.37 23.74 -7.42
C LYS A 165 13.46 23.54 -6.35
N GLY A 166 14.37 22.58 -6.54
CA GLY A 166 15.47 22.30 -5.65
C GLY A 166 15.07 21.78 -4.28
N TYR A 167 13.92 21.12 -4.18
CA TYR A 167 13.49 20.48 -2.92
C TYR A 167 14.35 19.26 -2.60
N ARG A 168 14.97 19.24 -1.40
CA ARG A 168 15.83 18.12 -0.96
C ARG A 168 15.03 16.87 -0.59
N THR A 169 13.80 17.06 -0.13
CA THR A 169 12.93 15.95 0.29
C THR A 169 11.47 16.17 -0.10
N VAL A 170 10.74 15.07 -0.18
CA VAL A 170 9.28 15.09 -0.39
C VAL A 170 8.57 15.83 0.75
N ALA A 171 9.08 15.76 1.97
CA ALA A 171 8.51 16.49 3.10
C ALA A 171 8.61 18.01 2.87
N GLU A 172 9.77 18.49 2.41
CA GLU A 172 9.98 19.89 2.06
C GLU A 172 9.07 20.33 0.91
N MET A 173 8.94 19.53 -0.14
CA MET A 173 8.01 19.77 -1.25
C MET A 173 6.57 19.92 -0.74
N TYR A 174 6.11 19.04 0.16
CA TYR A 174 4.75 19.12 0.72
C TYR A 174 4.51 20.37 1.55
N LEU A 175 5.51 20.83 2.29
CA LEU A 175 5.41 22.01 3.14
C LEU A 175 5.45 23.31 2.35
N LYS A 176 6.33 23.39 1.36
CA LYS A 176 6.63 24.64 0.64
C LYS A 176 5.76 24.85 -0.60
N ASP A 177 5.38 23.79 -1.31
CA ASP A 177 4.69 23.92 -2.59
C ASP A 177 3.17 24.08 -2.44
N ASP A 178 2.61 25.10 -3.05
CA ASP A 178 1.17 25.43 -2.99
C ASP A 178 0.27 24.38 -3.67
N LYS A 179 0.83 23.53 -4.51
CA LYS A 179 0.13 22.39 -5.12
C LYS A 179 -0.44 21.42 -4.07
N PHE A 180 0.23 21.31 -2.93
CA PHE A 180 -0.12 20.36 -1.86
C PHE A 180 -0.89 21.00 -0.71
N LYS A 181 -1.15 22.32 -0.76
CA LYS A 181 -1.96 23.02 0.23
C LYS A 181 -3.45 22.87 -0.09
N ALA A 182 -4.27 22.77 0.94
CA ALA A 182 -5.71 22.74 0.77
C ALA A 182 -6.18 24.16 0.33
N LYS A 183 -7.07 24.20 -0.65
CA LYS A 183 -7.65 25.44 -1.17
C LYS A 183 -9.15 25.38 -1.02
N ASP A 184 -9.76 26.53 -0.78
CA ASP A 184 -11.20 26.69 -0.76
C ASP A 184 -11.79 26.70 -2.19
N LYS A 185 -13.11 26.98 -2.30
CA LYS A 185 -13.79 27.08 -3.60
C LYS A 185 -13.31 28.27 -4.45
N ASN A 186 -12.73 29.28 -3.82
CA ASN A 186 -12.22 30.48 -4.46
C ASN A 186 -10.73 30.38 -4.84
N GLY A 187 -10.09 29.28 -4.48
CA GLY A 187 -8.66 29.02 -4.76
C GLY A 187 -7.70 29.54 -3.69
N GLU A 188 -8.20 30.11 -2.60
CA GLU A 188 -7.40 30.58 -1.47
C GLU A 188 -6.93 29.42 -0.60
N ILE A 189 -5.72 29.56 -0.04
CA ILE A 189 -5.13 28.53 0.82
C ILE A 189 -5.84 28.52 2.16
N LEU A 190 -6.41 27.39 2.52
CA LEU A 190 -7.01 27.17 3.82
C LEU A 190 -5.92 27.11 4.90
N VAL A 191 -6.10 27.90 5.94
CA VAL A 191 -5.24 27.91 7.13
C VAL A 191 -6.01 27.39 8.33
N ASP A 192 -5.29 26.84 9.31
CA ASP A 192 -5.91 26.48 10.58
C ASP A 192 -6.06 27.69 11.49
N LYS A 193 -6.52 27.47 12.74
CA LYS A 193 -6.73 28.54 13.74
C LYS A 193 -5.46 29.31 14.11
N ASP A 194 -4.30 28.72 13.85
CA ASP A 194 -2.97 29.25 14.17
C ASP A 194 -2.30 29.87 12.90
N GLY A 195 -3.07 30.02 11.78
CA GLY A 195 -2.57 30.60 10.53
C GLY A 195 -1.68 29.65 9.71
N ILE A 196 -1.61 28.37 10.06
CA ILE A 196 -0.77 27.39 9.37
C ILE A 196 -1.52 26.80 8.18
N PRO A 197 -0.93 26.79 6.98
CA PRO A 197 -1.57 26.22 5.79
C PRO A 197 -1.92 24.75 5.98
N LEU A 198 -3.18 24.42 5.72
CA LEU A 198 -3.63 23.03 5.75
C LEU A 198 -3.12 22.28 4.52
N LEU A 199 -2.55 21.11 4.74
CA LEU A 199 -2.09 20.26 3.63
C LEU A 199 -3.27 19.50 3.02
N LYS A 200 -3.29 19.44 1.68
CA LYS A 200 -4.27 18.65 0.92
C LYS A 200 -3.97 17.17 1.09
N ILE A 201 -4.44 16.59 2.18
CA ILE A 201 -4.33 15.15 2.44
C ILE A 201 -5.38 14.42 1.61
N LYS A 202 -5.14 14.25 0.32
CA LYS A 202 -5.86 13.20 -0.42
C LYS A 202 -5.29 11.86 -0.01
N ASN A 203 -6.22 10.95 0.34
CA ASN A 203 -5.91 9.58 0.75
C ASN A 203 -4.75 8.97 -0.04
N SER A 204 -3.80 8.61 0.64
CA SER A 204 -2.47 8.06 0.60
C SER A 204 -2.05 7.08 -0.51
N THR A 205 -2.72 6.93 -1.61
CA THR A 205 -2.31 5.95 -2.64
C THR A 205 -1.09 6.40 -3.45
N GLY A 206 -0.88 7.70 -3.63
CA GLY A 206 0.25 8.22 -4.40
C GLY A 206 1.56 8.45 -3.60
N LEU A 207 1.47 8.52 -2.29
CA LEU A 207 2.61 8.81 -1.40
C LEU A 207 3.50 7.60 -1.11
N GLY A 208 2.99 6.42 -1.40
CA GLY A 208 3.63 5.20 -0.97
C GLY A 208 4.91 4.83 -1.70
N LEU A 209 5.06 5.22 -2.95
CA LEU A 209 6.28 4.95 -3.72
C LEU A 209 7.45 5.86 -3.29
N PHE A 210 7.15 7.09 -2.88
CA PHE A 210 8.16 8.04 -2.42
C PHE A 210 8.81 7.66 -1.09
N SER A 211 8.09 6.97 -0.19
CA SER A 211 8.69 6.52 1.05
C SER A 211 9.80 5.51 0.84
N ASN A 212 9.80 4.76 -0.27
CA ASN A 212 10.88 3.83 -0.60
C ASN A 212 12.13 4.54 -1.15
N LEU A 213 11.95 5.59 -1.95
CA LEU A 213 13.08 6.38 -2.47
C LEU A 213 13.77 7.17 -1.35
N ILE A 214 12.98 7.75 -0.45
CA ILE A 214 13.47 8.47 0.72
C ILE A 214 14.18 7.53 1.70
N LEU A 215 13.67 6.31 1.92
CA LEU A 215 14.36 5.30 2.73
C LEU A 215 15.74 4.92 2.16
N ILE A 216 15.95 5.03 0.86
CA ILE A 216 17.24 4.79 0.23
C ILE A 216 18.19 5.98 0.43
N LEU A 217 17.70 7.19 0.36
CA LEU A 217 18.48 8.42 0.60
C LEU A 217 18.71 8.66 2.09
N GLU A 218 17.71 8.45 2.94
CA GLU A 218 17.80 8.55 4.39
C GLU A 218 18.59 7.38 5.02
N ARG A 219 18.66 6.19 4.40
CA ARG A 219 19.53 5.10 4.86
C ARG A 219 20.99 5.49 4.99
N LYS A 220 21.52 6.30 4.08
CA LYS A 220 22.90 6.79 4.20
C LYS A 220 23.09 7.73 5.40
N THR A 221 22.09 8.53 5.72
CA THR A 221 22.17 9.52 6.82
C THR A 221 21.86 8.88 8.18
N TYR A 222 20.89 7.96 8.25
CA TYR A 222 20.56 7.27 9.51
C TYR A 222 21.54 6.17 9.90
N TYR A 223 22.20 5.50 8.94
CA TYR A 223 23.29 4.58 9.25
C TYR A 223 24.49 5.28 9.89
N LEU A 224 24.75 6.53 9.52
CA LEU A 224 25.79 7.37 10.14
C LEU A 224 25.42 7.85 11.54
N ILE A 225 24.13 7.93 11.88
CA ILE A 225 23.65 8.40 13.20
C ILE A 225 23.53 7.23 14.19
N LEU A 226 23.28 6.00 13.72
CA LEU A 226 23.19 4.80 14.57
C LEU A 226 24.55 4.15 14.84
N LEU A 227 25.61 4.52 14.13
CA LEU A 227 26.98 4.01 14.32
C LEU A 227 27.91 4.98 15.06
N LYS A 228 27.40 6.08 15.57
CA LYS A 228 28.05 6.98 16.53
C LYS A 228 27.28 7.00 17.84
#